data_ae17abd00a07876677ae5aa1853cdc83
#
_entry.id   ae17abd00a07876677ae5aa1853cdc83
#
_cell.length_a   1.000
_cell.length_b   1.000
_cell.length_c   1.000
_cell.angle_alpha   90.00
_cell.angle_beta   90.00
_cell.angle_gamma   90.00
#
_symmetry.space_group_name_H-M   'P 1'
#
loop_
_entity.id
_entity.type
_entity.pdbx_description
1 polymer ?
#
loop_
_entity_poly.entity_id
_entity_poly.type
_entity_poly.pdbx_seq_one_letter_code
_entity_poly.pdbx_strand_id
1 'polypeptide(L)'
;SMTQPAPPTPHSAPGEAPAPLYSVVAWPPEALDTWMRRVQERLGVRGFGLPHLNLRAPFTTPLSSAELIAGLRGALQEQPMFDVQVKGWKQVPSVIFLECHLSAELRDLHDRLLEVGPSSRSPYDGAEYRPHLTLALGVLPWASEELWAQVQRQASPLGQFRVEALSLTREQRGEVQELHTFPLGLPGK
;
A
#
# COMPACT_ATOMS: atom_id res chain seq x y z
N SER A 1 11.29 0.68 -18.62
CA SER A 1 10.35 0.22 -17.61
C SER A 1 9.00 0.86 -17.87
N MET A 2 7.99 0.05 -17.96
CA MET A 2 6.65 0.53 -18.28
C MET A 2 5.84 0.72 -17.00
N THR A 3 5.32 1.94 -16.82
CA THR A 3 4.35 2.20 -15.76
C THR A 3 3.07 1.49 -16.14
N GLN A 4 2.62 0.54 -15.32
CA GLN A 4 1.30 -0.01 -15.54
C GLN A 4 0.29 1.08 -15.22
N PRO A 5 -0.61 1.40 -16.15
CA PRO A 5 -1.70 2.30 -15.82
C PRO A 5 -2.59 1.61 -14.78
N ALA A 6 -3.14 2.41 -13.86
CA ALA A 6 -4.14 1.90 -12.94
C ALA A 6 -5.31 1.33 -13.74
N PRO A 7 -5.94 0.26 -13.27
CA PRO A 7 -7.12 -0.26 -13.94
C PRO A 7 -8.22 0.82 -13.94
N PRO A 8 -8.97 0.98 -15.05
CA PRO A 8 -10.05 1.92 -15.07
C PRO A 8 -11.13 1.55 -14.03
N THR A 9 -11.72 2.56 -13.42
CA THR A 9 -12.82 2.32 -12.48
C THR A 9 -14.03 1.74 -13.22
N PRO A 10 -14.70 0.71 -12.65
CA PRO A 10 -15.79 0.01 -13.34
C PRO A 10 -16.98 0.88 -13.69
N HIS A 11 -17.10 2.08 -13.15
CA HIS A 11 -18.27 2.95 -13.30
C HIS A 11 -18.02 4.19 -14.15
N SER A 12 -16.83 4.31 -14.77
CA SER A 12 -16.56 5.44 -15.67
C SER A 12 -17.24 5.24 -17.01
N ALA A 13 -18.02 6.23 -17.46
CA ALA A 13 -18.62 6.21 -18.78
C ALA A 13 -17.53 6.42 -19.85
N PRO A 14 -17.72 5.89 -21.09
CA PRO A 14 -16.80 6.15 -22.19
C PRO A 14 -16.63 7.65 -22.42
N GLY A 15 -15.38 8.13 -22.44
CA GLY A 15 -15.07 9.54 -22.64
C GLY A 15 -14.99 10.37 -21.37
N GLU A 16 -15.40 9.85 -20.23
CA GLU A 16 -15.22 10.51 -18.94
C GLU A 16 -13.85 10.19 -18.34
N ALA A 17 -13.31 11.16 -17.60
CA ALA A 17 -12.13 10.89 -16.82
C ALA A 17 -12.44 9.81 -15.77
N PRO A 18 -11.55 8.83 -15.56
CA PRO A 18 -11.77 7.83 -14.52
C PRO A 18 -11.87 8.52 -13.16
N ALA A 19 -12.74 7.98 -12.29
CA ALA A 19 -12.81 8.46 -10.93
C ALA A 19 -11.47 8.24 -10.22
N PRO A 20 -11.05 9.18 -9.35
CA PRO A 20 -9.79 8.99 -8.62
C PRO A 20 -9.88 7.81 -7.68
N LEU A 21 -8.76 7.10 -7.54
CA LEU A 21 -8.60 6.01 -6.58
C LEU A 21 -7.78 6.53 -5.41
N TYR A 22 -8.33 6.41 -4.23
CA TYR A 22 -7.66 6.79 -3.00
C TYR A 22 -7.09 5.56 -2.32
N SER A 23 -5.97 5.73 -1.62
CA SER A 23 -5.40 4.67 -0.80
C SER A 23 -4.87 5.26 0.48
N VAL A 24 -4.82 4.45 1.53
CA VAL A 24 -4.14 4.82 2.76
C VAL A 24 -2.91 3.93 2.90
N VAL A 25 -1.75 4.55 2.99
CA VAL A 25 -0.47 3.85 2.99
C VAL A 25 0.43 4.38 4.10
N ALA A 26 1.47 3.61 4.43
CA ALA A 26 2.59 4.09 5.21
C ALA A 26 3.84 3.98 4.36
N TRP A 27 4.60 5.06 4.26
CA TRP A 27 5.88 5.02 3.57
C TRP A 27 6.89 4.31 4.47
N PRO A 28 7.67 3.36 3.94
CA PRO A 28 8.69 2.68 4.73
C PRO A 28 9.81 3.63 5.13
N PRO A 29 10.55 3.33 6.19
CA PRO A 29 11.72 4.12 6.53
C PRO A 29 12.75 4.09 5.41
N GLU A 30 13.61 5.10 5.38
CA GLU A 30 14.55 5.31 4.27
C GLU A 30 15.39 4.07 3.94
N ALA A 31 15.89 3.37 4.96
CA ALA A 31 16.71 2.18 4.74
C ALA A 31 15.95 1.10 3.96
N LEU A 32 14.68 0.87 4.30
CA LEU A 32 13.86 -0.13 3.63
C LEU A 32 13.44 0.35 2.24
N ASP A 33 13.05 1.61 2.11
CA ASP A 33 12.67 2.21 0.83
C ASP A 33 13.82 2.16 -0.18
N THR A 34 15.00 2.61 0.21
CA THR A 34 16.18 2.61 -0.64
C THR A 34 16.55 1.19 -1.07
N TRP A 35 16.53 0.24 -0.14
CA TRP A 35 16.83 -1.16 -0.43
C TRP A 35 15.84 -1.75 -1.44
N MET A 36 14.54 -1.54 -1.25
CA MET A 36 13.54 -2.06 -2.17
C MET A 36 13.69 -1.48 -3.57
N ARG A 37 13.94 -0.18 -3.67
CA ARG A 37 14.15 0.45 -4.98
C ARG A 37 15.40 -0.08 -5.68
N ARG A 38 16.47 -0.35 -4.95
CA ARG A 38 17.69 -0.95 -5.50
C ARG A 38 17.46 -2.37 -5.99
N VAL A 39 16.71 -3.16 -5.24
CA VAL A 39 16.34 -4.52 -5.67
C VAL A 39 15.47 -4.43 -6.94
N GLN A 40 14.49 -3.55 -6.98
CA GLN A 40 13.66 -3.34 -8.14
C GLN A 40 14.48 -2.96 -9.37
N GLU A 41 15.39 -2.01 -9.22
CA GLU A 41 16.26 -1.56 -10.32
C GLU A 41 17.17 -2.70 -10.81
N ARG A 42 17.79 -3.42 -9.89
CA ARG A 42 18.70 -4.52 -10.22
C ARG A 42 17.99 -5.65 -10.96
N LEU A 43 16.77 -5.96 -10.56
CA LEU A 43 16.01 -7.06 -11.13
C LEU A 43 15.10 -6.63 -12.30
N GLY A 44 15.05 -5.32 -12.59
CA GLY A 44 14.22 -4.80 -13.68
C GLY A 44 12.72 -4.95 -13.44
N VAL A 45 12.30 -4.84 -12.19
CA VAL A 45 10.89 -4.99 -11.80
C VAL A 45 10.41 -3.74 -11.08
N ARG A 46 9.10 -3.63 -10.90
CA ARG A 46 8.51 -2.54 -10.12
C ARG A 46 7.16 -2.92 -9.55
N GLY A 47 6.79 -2.22 -8.50
CA GLY A 47 5.48 -2.30 -7.91
C GLY A 47 4.57 -1.21 -8.46
N PHE A 48 3.53 -0.89 -7.70
CA PHE A 48 2.61 0.18 -8.01
C PHE A 48 3.09 1.47 -7.32
N GLY A 49 3.75 2.35 -8.09
CA GLY A 49 4.37 3.54 -7.54
C GLY A 49 5.57 3.23 -6.66
N LEU A 50 5.86 4.11 -5.70
CA LEU A 50 6.93 3.92 -4.73
C LEU A 50 6.58 2.80 -3.74
N PRO A 51 7.58 2.11 -3.17
CA PRO A 51 7.33 1.11 -2.14
C PRO A 51 6.51 1.70 -0.98
N HIS A 52 5.48 0.98 -0.56
CA HIS A 52 4.60 1.41 0.52
C HIS A 52 3.94 0.23 1.20
N LEU A 53 3.65 0.40 2.49
CA LEU A 53 2.83 -0.53 3.24
C LEU A 53 1.37 -0.17 3.03
N ASN A 54 0.56 -1.12 2.59
CA ASN A 54 -0.86 -0.90 2.39
C ASN A 54 -1.62 -0.94 3.72
N LEU A 55 -2.35 0.13 4.03
CA LEU A 55 -3.27 0.16 5.17
C LEU A 55 -4.70 -0.02 4.70
N ARG A 56 -5.03 0.53 3.56
CA ARG A 56 -6.32 0.36 2.88
C ARG A 56 -6.09 0.36 1.38
N ALA A 57 -6.57 -0.69 0.70
CA ALA A 57 -6.48 -0.85 -0.74
C ALA A 57 -7.20 0.28 -1.49
N PRO A 58 -6.86 0.51 -2.76
CA PRO A 58 -7.48 1.58 -3.54
C PRO A 58 -9.01 1.51 -3.51
N PHE A 59 -9.63 2.67 -3.31
CA PHE A 59 -11.09 2.80 -3.22
C PHE A 59 -11.59 4.08 -3.88
N THR A 60 -12.86 4.09 -4.24
CA THR A 60 -13.57 5.28 -4.70
C THR A 60 -14.52 5.77 -3.61
N THR A 61 -14.83 7.06 -3.63
CA THR A 61 -15.74 7.66 -2.67
C THR A 61 -16.42 8.88 -3.30
N PRO A 62 -17.70 9.15 -2.97
CA PRO A 62 -18.35 10.40 -3.36
C PRO A 62 -17.93 11.58 -2.49
N LEU A 63 -17.17 11.35 -1.41
CA LEU A 63 -16.70 12.42 -0.54
C LEU A 63 -15.70 13.32 -1.28
N SER A 64 -15.72 14.61 -0.97
CA SER A 64 -14.65 15.51 -1.38
C SER A 64 -13.34 15.12 -0.68
N SER A 65 -12.20 15.57 -1.21
CA SER A 65 -10.91 15.36 -0.56
C SER A 65 -10.90 15.89 0.87
N ALA A 66 -11.49 17.07 1.10
CA ALA A 66 -11.56 17.67 2.43
C ALA A 66 -12.39 16.81 3.40
N GLU A 67 -13.54 16.31 2.94
CA GLU A 67 -14.37 15.44 3.75
C GLU A 67 -13.69 14.11 4.06
N LEU A 68 -13.00 13.54 3.07
CA LEU A 68 -12.25 12.30 3.26
C LEU A 68 -11.11 12.49 4.26
N ILE A 69 -10.36 13.58 4.14
CA ILE A 69 -9.27 13.90 5.08
C ILE A 69 -9.84 14.07 6.49
N ALA A 70 -10.96 14.77 6.64
CA ALA A 70 -11.59 14.94 7.95
C ALA A 70 -12.03 13.61 8.55
N GLY A 71 -12.63 12.74 7.74
CA GLY A 71 -13.04 11.40 8.19
C GLY A 71 -11.87 10.55 8.63
N LEU A 72 -10.79 10.55 7.85
CA LEU A 72 -9.57 9.83 8.19
C LEU A 72 -8.91 10.39 9.46
N ARG A 73 -8.88 11.71 9.59
CA ARG A 73 -8.34 12.35 10.80
C ARG A 73 -9.11 11.89 12.05
N GLY A 74 -10.44 11.81 11.96
CA GLY A 74 -11.26 11.28 13.04
C GLY A 74 -10.94 9.83 13.38
N ALA A 75 -10.79 8.99 12.35
CA ALA A 75 -10.48 7.57 12.55
C ALA A 75 -9.09 7.36 13.16
N LEU A 76 -8.17 8.30 12.95
CA LEU A 76 -6.78 8.19 13.41
C LEU A 76 -6.51 9.02 14.67
N GLN A 77 -7.50 9.67 15.21
CA GLN A 77 -7.33 10.65 16.31
C GLN A 77 -6.58 10.07 17.51
N GLU A 78 -6.81 8.82 17.86
CA GLU A 78 -6.18 8.19 19.01
C GLU A 78 -5.20 7.07 18.60
N GLN A 79 -4.85 7.00 17.32
CA GLN A 79 -3.94 5.99 16.83
C GLN A 79 -2.50 6.34 17.19
N PRO A 80 -1.82 5.54 18.04
CA PRO A 80 -0.40 5.76 18.31
C PRO A 80 0.47 5.23 17.18
N MET A 81 1.72 5.66 17.18
CA MET A 81 2.76 5.01 16.36
C MET A 81 2.82 3.53 16.70
N PHE A 82 3.19 2.71 15.73
CA PHE A 82 3.25 1.27 15.95
C PHE A 82 4.38 0.63 15.14
N ASP A 83 4.81 -0.54 15.59
CA ASP A 83 5.84 -1.30 14.92
C ASP A 83 5.22 -2.37 14.02
N VAL A 84 5.86 -2.57 12.86
CA VAL A 84 5.47 -3.59 11.89
C VAL A 84 6.62 -4.57 11.75
N GLN A 85 6.32 -5.86 11.89
CA GLN A 85 7.32 -6.92 11.73
C GLN A 85 7.30 -7.44 10.30
N VAL A 86 8.48 -7.54 9.71
CA VAL A 86 8.69 -8.10 8.37
C VAL A 86 8.75 -9.62 8.49
N LYS A 87 7.90 -10.32 7.73
CA LYS A 87 7.92 -11.79 7.71
C LYS A 87 8.89 -12.32 6.67
N GLY A 88 8.86 -11.79 5.46
CA GLY A 88 9.71 -12.22 4.37
C GLY A 88 8.99 -12.16 3.03
N TRP A 89 9.68 -12.64 2.01
CA TRP A 89 9.14 -12.64 0.66
C TRP A 89 8.00 -13.62 0.49
N LYS A 90 7.03 -13.22 -0.31
CA LYS A 90 5.93 -14.07 -0.73
C LYS A 90 5.64 -13.87 -2.21
N GLN A 91 5.33 -14.97 -2.88
CA GLN A 91 4.95 -14.99 -4.28
C GLN A 91 3.50 -15.45 -4.40
N VAL A 92 2.73 -14.73 -5.19
CA VAL A 92 1.42 -15.15 -5.66
C VAL A 92 1.44 -15.00 -7.20
N PRO A 93 0.45 -15.50 -7.93
CA PRO A 93 0.46 -15.35 -9.39
C PRO A 93 0.69 -13.89 -9.80
N SER A 94 1.70 -13.65 -10.62
CA SER A 94 2.13 -12.36 -11.18
C SER A 94 2.60 -11.29 -10.19
N VAL A 95 2.70 -11.58 -8.89
CA VAL A 95 3.09 -10.58 -7.89
C VAL A 95 4.09 -11.14 -6.88
N ILE A 96 5.11 -10.35 -6.55
CA ILE A 96 6.04 -10.66 -5.46
C ILE A 96 6.02 -9.49 -4.48
N PHE A 97 5.89 -9.80 -3.19
CA PHE A 97 5.84 -8.78 -2.15
C PHE A 97 6.57 -9.21 -0.88
N LEU A 98 6.96 -8.22 -0.10
CA LEU A 98 7.50 -8.41 1.22
C LEU A 98 6.32 -8.44 2.20
N GLU A 99 6.04 -9.61 2.75
CA GLU A 99 4.94 -9.80 3.68
C GLU A 99 5.30 -9.30 5.07
N CYS A 100 4.33 -8.65 5.73
CA CYS A 100 4.46 -8.20 7.09
C CYS A 100 3.47 -8.94 8.00
N HIS A 101 3.78 -9.00 9.29
CA HIS A 101 2.91 -9.63 10.26
C HIS A 101 1.66 -8.78 10.49
N LEU A 102 0.50 -9.42 10.44
CA LEU A 102 -0.78 -8.77 10.76
C LEU A 102 -1.02 -8.86 12.27
N SER A 103 -0.60 -7.81 12.99
CA SER A 103 -0.86 -7.70 14.42
C SER A 103 -2.32 -7.36 14.69
N ALA A 104 -2.76 -7.57 15.93
CA ALA A 104 -4.11 -7.17 16.35
C ALA A 104 -4.32 -5.66 16.19
N GLU A 105 -3.30 -4.86 16.48
CA GLU A 105 -3.36 -3.40 16.32
C GLU A 105 -3.51 -3.01 14.84
N LEU A 106 -2.77 -3.64 13.95
CA LEU A 106 -2.85 -3.37 12.53
C LEU A 106 -4.19 -3.83 11.93
N ARG A 107 -4.71 -4.96 12.39
CA ARG A 107 -6.05 -5.42 12.03
C ARG A 107 -7.11 -4.39 12.45
N ASP A 108 -7.05 -3.92 13.69
CA ASP A 108 -8.00 -2.94 14.20
C ASP A 108 -7.92 -1.62 13.42
N LEU A 109 -6.71 -1.16 13.14
CA LEU A 109 -6.50 0.05 12.34
C LEU A 109 -7.10 -0.08 10.94
N HIS A 110 -6.84 -1.20 10.27
CA HIS A 110 -7.41 -1.46 8.95
C HIS A 110 -8.95 -1.41 9.00
N ASP A 111 -9.55 -2.08 9.97
CA ASP A 111 -11.01 -2.12 10.10
C ASP A 111 -11.58 -0.72 10.34
N ARG A 112 -10.92 0.11 11.17
CA ARG A 112 -11.36 1.49 11.39
C ARG A 112 -11.25 2.34 10.12
N LEU A 113 -10.19 2.15 9.34
CA LEU A 113 -10.04 2.86 8.07
C LEU A 113 -11.16 2.51 7.09
N LEU A 114 -11.64 1.28 7.09
CA LEU A 114 -12.75 0.86 6.24
C LEU A 114 -14.07 1.54 6.60
N GLU A 115 -14.22 2.01 7.84
CA GLU A 115 -15.44 2.69 8.28
C GLU A 115 -15.57 4.11 7.72
N VAL A 116 -14.49 4.68 7.23
CA VAL A 116 -14.51 6.02 6.63
C VAL A 116 -15.18 5.94 5.26
N GLY A 117 -16.32 6.60 5.14
CA GLY A 117 -17.08 6.53 3.91
C GLY A 117 -18.29 7.45 3.91
N PRO A 118 -19.20 7.27 2.91
CA PRO A 118 -19.34 6.09 2.03
C PRO A 118 -18.16 5.91 1.08
N SER A 119 -17.83 4.67 0.80
CA SER A 119 -16.69 4.32 -0.06
C SER A 119 -16.82 2.89 -0.59
N SER A 120 -16.17 2.62 -1.71
CA SER A 120 -16.09 1.27 -2.25
C SER A 120 -15.14 0.43 -1.40
N ARG A 121 -15.26 -0.90 -1.53
CA ARG A 121 -14.34 -1.85 -0.88
C ARG A 121 -13.70 -2.74 -1.92
N SER A 122 -12.45 -3.11 -1.66
CA SER A 122 -11.71 -4.05 -2.48
C SER A 122 -11.94 -5.47 -1.97
N PRO A 123 -11.84 -6.50 -2.85
CA PRO A 123 -11.81 -7.89 -2.41
C PRO A 123 -10.65 -8.21 -1.46
N TYR A 124 -9.63 -7.35 -1.43
CA TYR A 124 -8.44 -7.52 -0.58
C TYR A 124 -8.58 -6.82 0.78
N ASP A 125 -9.73 -6.20 1.05
CA ASP A 125 -10.02 -5.56 2.33
C ASP A 125 -10.68 -6.55 3.31
N GLY A 126 -10.72 -6.17 4.58
CA GLY A 126 -11.37 -6.96 5.61
C GLY A 126 -10.64 -8.26 5.88
N ALA A 127 -11.35 -9.38 5.80
CA ALA A 127 -10.79 -10.70 6.11
C ALA A 127 -9.58 -11.07 5.23
N GLU A 128 -9.52 -10.53 4.03
CA GLU A 128 -8.43 -10.81 3.09
C GLU A 128 -7.26 -9.83 3.20
N TYR A 129 -7.33 -8.86 4.12
CA TYR A 129 -6.27 -7.88 4.29
C TYR A 129 -4.95 -8.55 4.68
N ARG A 130 -3.90 -8.24 3.93
CA ARG A 130 -2.53 -8.67 4.20
C ARG A 130 -1.60 -7.47 4.11
N PRO A 131 -0.97 -7.06 5.22
CA PRO A 131 0.00 -5.97 5.15
C PRO A 131 1.25 -6.42 4.39
N HIS A 132 1.65 -5.63 3.41
CA HIS A 132 2.79 -5.97 2.57
C HIS A 132 3.35 -4.75 1.84
N LEU A 133 4.58 -4.90 1.34
CA LEU A 133 5.19 -3.95 0.42
C LEU A 133 5.45 -4.67 -0.89
N THR A 134 4.85 -4.20 -1.96
CA THR A 134 4.97 -4.84 -3.27
C THR A 134 6.32 -4.56 -3.90
N LEU A 135 7.01 -5.61 -4.31
CA LEU A 135 8.27 -5.51 -5.04
C LEU A 135 8.02 -5.51 -6.56
N ALA A 136 7.21 -6.45 -7.03
CA ALA A 136 7.02 -6.68 -8.45
C ALA A 136 5.58 -6.99 -8.79
N LEU A 137 5.04 -6.27 -9.77
CA LEU A 137 3.73 -6.53 -10.37
C LEU A 137 3.90 -6.98 -11.81
N GLY A 138 2.92 -7.70 -12.34
CA GLY A 138 2.90 -8.10 -13.72
C GLY A 138 4.02 -9.06 -14.09
N VAL A 139 4.46 -9.89 -13.14
CA VAL A 139 5.49 -10.90 -13.41
C VAL A 139 4.92 -11.95 -14.39
N LEU A 140 5.62 -12.11 -15.50
CA LEU A 140 5.18 -13.04 -16.54
C LEU A 140 5.47 -14.49 -16.13
N PRO A 141 4.60 -15.45 -16.49
CA PRO A 141 4.76 -16.84 -16.03
C PRO A 141 6.12 -17.46 -16.35
N TRP A 142 6.66 -17.16 -17.53
CA TRP A 142 7.95 -17.74 -17.96
C TRP A 142 9.16 -17.11 -17.27
N ALA A 143 9.01 -15.95 -16.63
CA ALA A 143 10.08 -15.29 -15.89
C ALA A 143 9.97 -15.53 -14.39
N SER A 144 8.85 -16.07 -13.93
CA SER A 144 8.47 -16.13 -12.52
C SER A 144 9.43 -16.94 -11.66
N GLU A 145 9.82 -18.12 -12.12
CA GLU A 145 10.68 -19.02 -11.33
C GLU A 145 12.07 -18.44 -11.11
N GLU A 146 12.69 -17.93 -12.17
CA GLU A 146 14.02 -17.33 -12.07
C GLU A 146 14.01 -16.06 -11.23
N LEU A 147 13.01 -15.20 -11.43
CA LEU A 147 12.87 -13.99 -10.66
C LEU A 147 12.68 -14.29 -9.18
N TRP A 148 11.83 -15.27 -8.86
CA TRP A 148 11.61 -15.70 -7.48
C TRP A 148 12.91 -16.19 -6.82
N ALA A 149 13.71 -16.98 -7.54
CA ALA A 149 15.00 -17.42 -7.03
C ALA A 149 15.94 -16.25 -6.73
N GLN A 150 15.96 -15.23 -7.58
CA GLN A 150 16.78 -14.04 -7.37
C GLN A 150 16.28 -13.21 -6.18
N VAL A 151 14.97 -13.06 -6.03
CA VAL A 151 14.37 -12.31 -4.91
C VAL A 151 14.67 -12.99 -3.57
N GLN A 152 14.60 -14.31 -3.52
CA GLN A 152 14.86 -15.05 -2.28
C GLN A 152 16.29 -14.88 -1.76
N ARG A 153 17.21 -14.44 -2.59
CA ARG A 153 18.59 -14.12 -2.18
C ARG A 153 18.72 -12.75 -1.55
N GLN A 154 17.69 -11.92 -1.62
CA GLN A 154 17.70 -10.57 -1.07
C GLN A 154 17.19 -10.59 0.37
N ALA A 155 18.01 -10.12 1.30
CA ALA A 155 17.63 -10.04 2.71
C ALA A 155 17.22 -8.61 3.06
N SER A 156 16.06 -8.46 3.73
CA SER A 156 15.64 -7.16 4.21
C SER A 156 16.64 -6.59 5.22
N PRO A 157 17.01 -5.30 5.12
CA PRO A 157 17.90 -4.66 6.09
C PRO A 157 17.24 -4.50 7.45
N LEU A 158 15.91 -4.58 7.53
CA LEU A 158 15.16 -4.40 8.77
C LEU A 158 14.24 -5.60 9.00
N GLY A 159 14.23 -6.12 10.22
CA GLY A 159 13.27 -7.13 10.65
C GLY A 159 11.96 -6.51 11.14
N GLN A 160 11.99 -5.23 11.48
CA GLN A 160 10.82 -4.47 11.88
C GLN A 160 11.06 -2.98 11.59
N PHE A 161 9.98 -2.23 11.51
CA PHE A 161 10.06 -0.78 11.36
C PHE A 161 8.88 -0.11 12.04
N ARG A 162 9.08 1.15 12.42
CA ARG A 162 8.04 1.95 13.06
C ARG A 162 7.26 2.76 12.03
N VAL A 163 5.94 2.74 12.16
CA VAL A 163 5.04 3.61 11.39
C VAL A 163 4.72 4.82 12.24
N GLU A 164 5.16 5.99 11.80
CA GLU A 164 5.00 7.26 12.52
C GLU A 164 3.92 8.15 11.91
N ALA A 165 3.54 7.87 10.68
CA ALA A 165 2.52 8.62 9.96
C ALA A 165 1.87 7.76 8.90
N LEU A 166 0.63 8.07 8.57
CA LEU A 166 -0.06 7.49 7.43
C LEU A 166 -0.29 8.57 6.38
N SER A 167 -0.41 8.15 5.14
CA SER A 167 -0.63 9.07 4.03
C SER A 167 -1.86 8.68 3.23
N LEU A 168 -2.65 9.68 2.86
CA LEU A 168 -3.71 9.53 1.88
C LEU A 168 -3.14 9.83 0.51
N THR A 169 -3.22 8.87 -0.40
CA THR A 169 -2.81 9.05 -1.78
C THR A 169 -4.03 9.06 -2.71
N ARG A 170 -3.90 9.76 -3.81
CA ARG A 170 -4.89 9.77 -4.88
C ARG A 170 -4.19 9.40 -6.18
N GLU A 171 -4.75 8.43 -6.88
CA GLU A 171 -4.32 8.08 -8.21
C GLU A 171 -5.38 8.52 -9.20
N GLN A 172 -4.99 9.18 -10.27
CA GLN A 172 -5.86 9.59 -11.35
C GLN A 172 -5.03 9.64 -12.63
N ARG A 173 -5.49 8.95 -13.67
CA ARG A 173 -4.82 8.89 -14.97
C ARG A 173 -3.36 8.40 -14.88
N GLY A 174 -3.10 7.45 -14.00
CA GLY A 174 -1.76 6.88 -13.81
C GLY A 174 -0.85 7.68 -12.91
N GLU A 175 -1.26 8.86 -12.45
CA GLU A 175 -0.46 9.68 -11.53
C GLU A 175 -0.92 9.48 -10.09
N VAL A 176 0.03 9.18 -9.22
CA VAL A 176 -0.19 9.05 -7.77
C VAL A 176 0.30 10.31 -7.09
N GLN A 177 -0.57 10.92 -6.31
CA GLN A 177 -0.29 12.14 -5.57
C GLN A 177 -0.59 11.93 -4.09
N GLU A 178 0.33 12.31 -3.21
CA GLU A 178 0.06 12.35 -1.79
C GLU A 178 -0.76 13.59 -1.47
N LEU A 179 -1.95 13.40 -0.92
CA LEU A 179 -2.85 14.50 -0.60
C LEU A 179 -2.67 15.01 0.82
N HIS A 180 -2.38 14.12 1.76
CA HIS A 180 -2.29 14.50 3.16
C HIS A 180 -1.48 13.47 3.93
N THR A 181 -0.76 13.94 4.94
CA THR A 181 -0.02 13.11 5.88
C THR A 181 -0.65 13.27 7.26
N PHE A 182 -0.93 12.14 7.91
CA PHE A 182 -1.51 12.08 9.25
C PHE A 182 -0.44 11.61 10.23
N PRO A 183 0.20 12.52 10.98
CA PRO A 183 1.12 12.09 12.03
C PRO A 183 0.37 11.29 13.09
N LEU A 184 0.97 10.21 13.56
CA LEU A 184 0.39 9.38 14.62
C LEU A 184 0.85 9.88 15.98
N GLY A 185 0.10 9.52 17.02
CA GLY A 185 0.41 9.90 18.38
C GLY A 185 1.64 9.19 18.93
N LEU A 186 2.04 9.56 20.15
CA LEU A 186 3.13 8.89 20.83
C LEU A 186 2.83 7.39 20.98
N PRO A 187 3.89 6.55 20.98
CA PRO A 187 3.68 5.12 21.16
C PRO A 187 2.87 4.80 22.40
N GLY A 188 1.97 3.81 22.30
CA GLY A 188 1.24 3.30 23.43
C GLY A 188 2.17 2.72 24.48
N LYS A 189 1.74 2.79 25.75
CA LYS A 189 2.50 2.21 26.86
C LYS A 189 2.38 0.69 26.88
#